data_088a25bd05e2acda92cd846a2620e2ff
#
_entry.id   088a25bd05e2acda92cd846a2620e2ff
#
_cell.length_a   1.000
_cell.length_b   1.000
_cell.length_c   1.000
_cell.angle_alpha   90.00
_cell.angle_beta   90.00
_cell.angle_gamma   90.00
#
_symmetry.space_group_name_H-M   'P 1'
#
loop_
_entity.id
_entity.type
_entity.pdbx_description
1 polymer ?
#
loop_
_entity_poly.entity_id
_entity_poly.type
_entity_poly.pdbx_seq_one_letter_code
_entity_poly.pdbx_strand_id
1 'polypeptide(L)'
;KISFGTMYAFTPGYPLEVEIPRTEILLEPGLIELDHAKLKVGKSDITATGRVYDIGDAFLEDKMLKGELEVSSDLIDVNEMIYALNEGAEYRKRNQTQKTSPAEMNTDAGSEVRDDASAKEKPSSFVVPANVDLRFESRFKEVLYKTYSIKEVRGLITVKDQVLNLSALQMNTMAANMATTVTYASK
;
A
#
# COMPACT_ATOMS: atom_id res chain seq x y z
N LYS A 1 -9.70 -25.46 1.91
CA LYS A 1 -10.47 -24.29 1.48
C LYS A 1 -11.11 -23.68 2.71
N ILE A 2 -10.92 -22.39 2.92
CA ILE A 2 -11.47 -21.65 4.05
C ILE A 2 -12.33 -20.53 3.49
N SER A 3 -13.55 -20.38 4.02
CA SER A 3 -14.44 -19.26 3.70
C SER A 3 -14.48 -18.32 4.89
N PHE A 4 -14.26 -17.04 4.64
CA PHE A 4 -14.43 -16.00 5.63
C PHE A 4 -15.70 -15.20 5.32
N GLY A 5 -16.42 -14.80 6.38
CA GLY A 5 -17.44 -13.75 6.27
C GLY A 5 -16.79 -12.41 5.99
N THR A 6 -17.60 -11.37 5.83
CA THR A 6 -17.07 -10.00 5.71
C THR A 6 -16.28 -9.63 6.96
N MET A 7 -15.05 -9.18 6.77
CA MET A 7 -14.17 -8.71 7.84
C MET A 7 -13.84 -7.24 7.63
N TYR A 8 -13.70 -6.53 8.72
CA TYR A 8 -13.24 -5.13 8.74
C TYR A 8 -11.96 -5.07 9.55
N ALA A 9 -10.96 -4.42 9.01
CA ALA A 9 -9.71 -4.16 9.69
C ALA A 9 -9.50 -2.66 9.81
N PHE A 10 -9.19 -2.23 11.01
CA PHE A 10 -8.77 -0.86 11.29
C PHE A 10 -7.55 -0.92 12.20
N THR A 11 -6.51 -0.22 11.84
CA THR A 11 -5.31 -0.14 12.67
C THR A 11 -4.82 1.31 12.75
N PRO A 12 -4.34 1.77 13.90
CA PRO A 12 -3.78 3.11 14.02
C PRO A 12 -2.59 3.37 13.08
N GLY A 13 -1.90 2.29 12.69
CA GLY A 13 -0.82 2.36 11.71
C GLY A 13 -1.27 2.39 10.25
N TYR A 14 -2.58 2.34 9.99
CA TYR A 14 -3.16 2.48 8.66
C TYR A 14 -4.58 3.03 8.77
N PRO A 15 -4.77 4.34 8.65
CA PRO A 15 -6.02 5.01 9.01
C PRO A 15 -7.17 4.86 8.00
N LEU A 16 -7.00 4.08 6.93
CA LEU A 16 -8.13 3.73 6.05
C LEU A 16 -8.84 2.48 6.55
N GLU A 17 -10.15 2.49 6.41
CA GLU A 17 -10.95 1.29 6.61
C GLU A 17 -10.61 0.26 5.54
N VAL A 18 -10.32 -0.95 5.97
CA VAL A 18 -10.10 -2.10 5.11
C VAL A 18 -11.26 -3.06 5.29
N GLU A 19 -12.08 -3.21 4.26
CA GLU A 19 -13.16 -4.19 4.21
C GLU A 19 -12.72 -5.35 3.31
N ILE A 20 -12.76 -6.56 3.85
CA ILE A 20 -12.59 -7.80 3.11
C ILE A 20 -13.98 -8.44 3.01
N PRO A 21 -14.69 -8.31 1.89
CA PRO A 21 -15.96 -8.97 1.68
C PRO A 21 -15.80 -10.49 1.77
N ARG A 22 -16.91 -11.20 1.90
CA ARG A 22 -16.90 -12.67 1.95
C ARG A 22 -16.01 -13.22 0.83
N THR A 23 -14.95 -13.91 1.22
CA THR A 23 -13.92 -14.43 0.31
C THR A 23 -13.65 -15.89 0.63
N GLU A 24 -13.43 -16.67 -0.41
CA GLU A 24 -12.95 -18.03 -0.31
C GLU A 24 -11.47 -18.08 -0.70
N ILE A 25 -10.65 -18.63 0.16
CA ILE A 25 -9.23 -18.82 -0.11
C ILE A 25 -8.84 -20.28 0.09
N LEU A 26 -7.91 -20.76 -0.71
CA LEU A 26 -7.22 -22.00 -0.45
C LEU A 26 -5.97 -21.67 0.37
N LEU A 27 -5.91 -22.23 1.57
CA LEU A 27 -4.77 -22.09 2.46
C LEU A 27 -4.06 -23.44 2.57
N GLU A 28 -2.81 -23.46 2.17
CA GLU A 28 -1.87 -24.58 2.34
C GLU A 28 -0.65 -24.10 3.12
N PRO A 29 0.17 -24.98 3.72
CA PRO A 29 1.41 -24.56 4.34
C PRO A 29 2.29 -23.80 3.35
N GLY A 30 2.59 -22.53 3.67
CA GLY A 30 3.40 -21.66 2.83
C GLY A 30 2.75 -21.13 1.55
N LEU A 31 1.46 -21.41 1.29
CA LEU A 31 0.76 -20.96 0.08
C LEU A 31 -0.65 -20.47 0.41
N ILE A 32 -0.99 -19.29 -0.09
CA ILE A 32 -2.36 -18.80 -0.17
C ILE A 32 -2.72 -18.64 -1.65
N GLU A 33 -3.78 -19.33 -2.08
CA GLU A 33 -4.35 -19.13 -3.39
C GLU A 33 -5.63 -18.30 -3.27
N LEU A 34 -5.67 -17.22 -4.04
CA LEU A 34 -6.79 -16.28 -4.11
C LEU A 34 -7.58 -16.53 -5.38
N ASP A 35 -8.89 -16.72 -5.24
CA ASP A 35 -9.82 -16.80 -6.36
C ASP A 35 -10.81 -15.64 -6.27
N HIS A 36 -10.57 -14.58 -7.05
CA HIS A 36 -11.38 -13.36 -7.06
C HIS A 36 -11.58 -12.77 -5.65
N ALA A 37 -10.51 -12.78 -4.85
CA ALA A 37 -10.54 -12.20 -3.52
C ALA A 37 -10.75 -10.69 -3.62
N LYS A 38 -11.76 -10.20 -2.92
CA LYS A 38 -12.14 -8.78 -2.93
C LYS A 38 -11.62 -8.07 -1.70
N LEU A 39 -11.16 -6.86 -1.91
CA LEU A 39 -10.67 -5.96 -0.87
C LEU A 39 -11.16 -4.55 -1.18
N LYS A 40 -11.69 -3.85 -0.18
CA LYS A 40 -11.92 -2.41 -0.25
C LYS A 40 -11.00 -1.69 0.70
N VAL A 41 -10.37 -0.64 0.24
CA VAL A 41 -9.45 0.20 1.02
C VAL A 41 -9.83 1.66 0.80
N GLY A 42 -10.53 2.23 1.77
CA GLY A 42 -11.16 3.53 1.57
C GLY A 42 -12.11 3.50 0.36
N LYS A 43 -11.88 4.34 -0.64
CA LYS A 43 -12.66 4.37 -1.89
C LYS A 43 -12.22 3.34 -2.93
N SER A 44 -11.06 2.74 -2.74
CA SER A 44 -10.50 1.79 -3.70
C SER A 44 -11.14 0.42 -3.54
N ASP A 45 -11.58 -0.17 -4.64
CA ASP A 45 -11.99 -1.56 -4.73
C ASP A 45 -10.91 -2.38 -5.44
N ILE A 46 -10.55 -3.52 -4.89
CA ILE A 46 -9.50 -4.37 -5.44
C ILE A 46 -10.04 -5.80 -5.53
N THR A 47 -9.86 -6.42 -6.67
CA THR A 47 -10.09 -7.85 -6.85
C THR A 47 -8.78 -8.50 -7.25
N ALA A 48 -8.38 -9.54 -6.53
CA ALA A 48 -7.12 -10.25 -6.75
C ALA A 48 -7.36 -11.73 -7.00
N THR A 49 -6.66 -12.27 -7.99
CA THR A 49 -6.59 -13.72 -8.30
C THR A 49 -5.12 -14.09 -8.43
N GLY A 50 -4.71 -15.22 -7.86
CA GLY A 50 -3.33 -15.69 -7.95
C GLY A 50 -2.82 -16.31 -6.66
N ARG A 51 -1.51 -16.26 -6.46
CA ARG A 51 -0.83 -16.98 -5.38
C ARG A 51 0.10 -16.08 -4.60
N VAL A 52 0.09 -16.27 -3.27
CA VAL A 52 1.02 -15.62 -2.34
C VAL A 52 1.72 -16.71 -1.54
N TYR A 53 3.04 -16.65 -1.49
CA TYR A 53 3.90 -17.63 -0.85
C TYR A 53 4.51 -17.10 0.44
N ASP A 54 4.74 -18.01 1.37
CA ASP A 54 5.50 -17.76 2.61
C ASP A 54 4.94 -16.64 3.50
N ILE A 55 3.61 -16.41 3.43
CA ILE A 55 2.98 -15.28 4.13
C ILE A 55 3.16 -15.37 5.65
N GLY A 56 3.09 -16.56 6.24
CA GLY A 56 3.33 -16.76 7.67
C GLY A 56 4.75 -16.37 8.08
N ASP A 57 5.71 -16.83 7.33
CA ASP A 57 7.13 -16.56 7.56
C ASP A 57 7.48 -15.08 7.32
N ALA A 58 6.85 -14.46 6.32
CA ALA A 58 7.05 -13.04 6.04
C ALA A 58 6.58 -12.14 7.18
N PHE A 59 5.47 -12.51 7.86
CA PHE A 59 4.95 -11.74 8.98
C PHE A 59 5.60 -12.07 10.33
N LEU A 60 5.99 -13.32 10.55
CA LEU A 60 6.52 -13.77 11.83
C LEU A 60 8.04 -13.73 11.91
N GLU A 61 8.74 -13.95 10.80
CA GLU A 61 10.18 -14.09 10.74
C GLU A 61 10.88 -13.05 9.85
N ASP A 62 10.13 -12.03 9.38
CA ASP A 62 10.63 -10.96 8.51
C ASP A 62 11.27 -11.47 7.19
N LYS A 63 10.80 -12.64 6.73
CA LYS A 63 11.21 -13.22 5.46
C LYS A 63 10.56 -12.54 4.26
N MET A 64 11.01 -12.89 3.07
CA MET A 64 10.53 -12.34 1.80
C MET A 64 9.12 -12.82 1.49
N LEU A 65 8.15 -11.91 1.42
CA LEU A 65 6.81 -12.18 0.90
C LEU A 65 6.87 -12.25 -0.63
N LYS A 66 6.48 -13.37 -1.20
CA LYS A 66 6.47 -13.58 -2.64
C LYS A 66 5.04 -13.77 -3.16
N GLY A 67 4.78 -13.34 -4.39
CA GLY A 67 3.48 -13.57 -4.98
C GLY A 67 3.36 -13.13 -6.43
N GLU A 68 2.46 -13.80 -7.12
CA GLU A 68 2.05 -13.50 -8.50
C GLU A 68 0.54 -13.37 -8.53
N LEU A 69 0.04 -12.18 -8.87
CA LEU A 69 -1.37 -11.84 -8.80
C LEU A 69 -1.84 -11.15 -10.08
N GLU A 70 -3.05 -11.45 -10.51
CA GLU A 70 -3.84 -10.59 -11.37
C GLU A 70 -4.68 -9.68 -10.48
N VAL A 71 -4.57 -8.39 -10.68
CA VAL A 71 -5.28 -7.39 -9.88
C VAL A 71 -6.14 -6.52 -10.78
N SER A 72 -7.42 -6.44 -10.46
CA SER A 72 -8.36 -5.58 -11.16
C SER A 72 -9.08 -4.65 -10.17
N SER A 73 -9.51 -3.49 -10.65
CA SER A 73 -10.24 -2.50 -9.87
C SER A 73 -11.09 -1.63 -10.78
N ASP A 74 -12.24 -1.21 -10.28
CA ASP A 74 -13.03 -0.17 -10.91
C ASP A 74 -12.48 1.22 -10.57
N LEU A 75 -12.00 1.41 -9.33
CA LEU A 75 -11.42 2.66 -8.85
C LEU A 75 -10.23 2.39 -7.91
N ILE A 76 -9.09 3.00 -8.20
CA ILE A 76 -7.95 3.12 -7.29
C ILE A 76 -7.73 4.59 -6.93
N ASP A 77 -7.87 4.94 -5.66
CA ASP A 77 -7.50 6.26 -5.16
C ASP A 77 -6.08 6.20 -4.54
N VAL A 78 -5.09 6.53 -5.36
CA VAL A 78 -3.68 6.54 -4.94
C VAL A 78 -3.42 7.61 -3.88
N ASN A 79 -4.19 8.69 -3.85
CA ASN A 79 -4.01 9.75 -2.86
C ASN A 79 -4.33 9.25 -1.45
N GLU A 80 -5.46 8.53 -1.30
CA GLU A 80 -5.84 7.92 -0.02
C GLU A 80 -4.80 6.88 0.42
N MET A 81 -4.31 6.05 -0.49
CA MET A 81 -3.29 5.05 -0.19
C MET A 81 -1.97 5.68 0.28
N ILE A 82 -1.47 6.69 -0.42
CA ILE A 82 -0.25 7.42 -0.04
C ILE A 82 -0.44 8.08 1.33
N TYR A 83 -1.57 8.74 1.55
CA TYR A 83 -1.89 9.35 2.84
C TYR A 83 -1.83 8.32 3.98
N ALA A 84 -2.52 7.19 3.82
CA ALA A 84 -2.55 6.15 4.85
C ALA A 84 -1.18 5.53 5.14
N LEU A 85 -0.36 5.33 4.12
CA LEU A 85 0.99 4.79 4.27
C LEU A 85 1.92 5.76 5.01
N ASN A 86 1.79 7.07 4.73
CA ASN A 86 2.58 8.10 5.39
C ASN A 86 2.19 8.24 6.87
N GLU A 87 0.88 8.30 7.18
CA GLU A 87 0.40 8.33 8.57
C GLU A 87 0.86 7.08 9.35
N GLY A 88 0.82 5.91 8.70
CA GLY A 88 1.32 4.68 9.30
C GLY A 88 2.82 4.70 9.57
N ALA A 89 3.61 5.30 8.70
CA ALA A 89 5.04 5.46 8.91
C ALA A 89 5.34 6.38 10.11
N GLU A 90 4.64 7.50 10.22
CA GLU A 90 4.77 8.43 11.36
C GLU A 90 4.30 7.79 12.67
N TYR A 91 3.23 7.01 12.65
CA TYR A 91 2.77 6.27 13.83
C TYR A 91 3.83 5.26 14.33
N ARG A 92 4.47 4.52 13.42
CA ARG A 92 5.55 3.60 13.77
C ARG A 92 6.76 4.32 14.36
N LYS A 93 7.18 5.45 13.80
CA LYS A 93 8.28 6.25 14.33
C LYS A 93 7.99 6.72 15.76
N ARG A 94 6.81 7.27 16.02
CA ARG A 94 6.40 7.72 17.37
C ARG A 94 6.45 6.60 18.40
N ASN A 95 5.95 5.41 18.05
CA ASN A 95 5.94 4.28 18.97
C ASN A 95 7.32 3.66 19.21
N GLN A 96 8.23 3.75 18.26
CA GLN A 96 9.63 3.31 18.45
C GLN A 96 10.38 4.24 19.40
N THR A 97 10.15 5.55 19.30
CA THR A 97 10.79 6.54 20.19
C THR A 97 10.32 6.38 21.64
N GLN A 98 9.08 5.97 21.87
CA GLN A 98 8.57 5.73 23.23
C GLN A 98 9.13 4.45 23.90
N LYS A 99 9.62 3.49 23.12
CA LYS A 99 10.23 2.26 23.67
C LYS A 99 11.70 2.41 24.07
N THR A 100 12.35 3.52 23.75
CA THR A 100 13.79 3.76 23.98
C THR A 100 14.11 4.82 25.02
N SER A 101 13.13 5.33 25.78
CA SER A 101 13.40 6.26 26.89
C SER A 101 13.24 5.54 28.25
N PRO A 102 14.34 5.27 28.97
CA PRO A 102 14.28 5.18 30.41
C PRO A 102 14.09 6.58 31.00
N ALA A 103 13.28 6.67 32.05
CA ALA A 103 12.93 7.88 32.75
C ALA A 103 14.15 8.71 33.15
N GLU A 104 14.21 9.95 32.72
CA GLU A 104 14.78 11.02 33.51
C GLU A 104 13.87 12.24 33.49
N MET A 105 13.38 12.52 34.66
CA MET A 105 12.59 13.65 35.06
C MET A 105 13.51 14.84 35.21
N ASN A 106 13.31 15.93 34.48
CA ASN A 106 13.51 17.26 35.05
C ASN A 106 12.82 18.36 34.24
N THR A 107 12.08 19.16 35.00
CA THR A 107 11.48 20.45 34.76
C THR A 107 12.39 21.45 34.05
N ASP A 108 11.91 22.19 33.06
CA ASP A 108 11.70 23.63 33.24
C ASP A 108 10.97 24.29 32.06
N ALA A 109 10.32 25.39 32.34
CA ALA A 109 9.42 26.16 31.50
C ALA A 109 10.13 26.99 30.41
N GLY A 110 9.43 27.21 29.30
CA GLY A 110 9.84 28.19 28.30
C GLY A 110 8.92 28.24 27.10
N SER A 111 7.88 29.06 27.16
CA SER A 111 7.07 29.48 26.01
C SER A 111 7.96 30.12 24.93
N GLU A 112 7.79 29.67 23.69
CA GLU A 112 7.87 30.60 22.56
C GLU A 112 7.03 30.08 21.40
N VAL A 113 5.95 30.81 21.13
CA VAL A 113 5.12 30.76 19.93
C VAL A 113 5.99 31.30 18.79
N ARG A 114 6.19 30.53 17.75
CA ARG A 114 6.59 31.04 16.45
C ARG A 114 5.66 30.48 15.38
N ASP A 115 4.75 31.38 14.97
CA ASP A 115 4.15 31.34 13.63
C ASP A 115 5.29 31.34 12.60
N ASP A 116 5.30 30.34 11.74
CA ASP A 116 5.86 30.54 10.40
C ASP A 116 5.09 29.67 9.39
N ALA A 117 4.19 30.33 8.71
CA ALA A 117 3.48 29.82 7.57
C ALA A 117 4.44 29.81 6.37
N SER A 118 5.03 28.69 6.08
CA SER A 118 5.52 28.31 4.74
C SER A 118 6.14 26.91 4.78
N ALA A 119 5.37 25.90 5.09
CA ALA A 119 5.80 24.54 4.81
C ALA A 119 5.60 24.27 3.31
N LYS A 120 6.65 24.45 2.51
CA LYS A 120 6.77 23.81 1.21
C LYS A 120 6.53 22.31 1.46
N GLU A 121 5.41 21.77 0.94
CA GLU A 121 5.14 20.35 0.91
C GLU A 121 6.35 19.63 0.27
N LYS A 122 7.21 19.06 1.10
CA LYS A 122 8.14 18.04 0.62
C LYS A 122 7.28 16.92 0.07
N PRO A 123 7.49 16.47 -1.19
CA PRO A 123 6.78 15.33 -1.70
C PRO A 123 7.01 14.18 -0.72
N SER A 124 5.95 13.69 -0.10
CA SER A 124 6.01 12.55 0.79
C SER A 124 6.52 11.36 -0.03
N SER A 125 7.76 10.96 0.19
CA SER A 125 8.34 9.82 -0.48
C SER A 125 7.69 8.55 0.08
N PHE A 126 7.00 7.84 -0.78
CA PHE A 126 6.49 6.51 -0.47
C PHE A 126 7.67 5.56 -0.26
N VAL A 127 7.67 4.83 0.86
CA VAL A 127 8.70 3.82 1.13
C VAL A 127 8.21 2.47 0.63
N VAL A 128 8.88 1.91 -0.36
CA VAL A 128 8.62 0.56 -0.87
C VAL A 128 9.19 -0.45 0.14
N PRO A 129 8.41 -1.44 0.60
CA PRO A 129 8.91 -2.45 1.53
C PRO A 129 10.10 -3.24 0.97
N ALA A 130 11.07 -3.57 1.83
CA ALA A 130 12.27 -4.31 1.43
C ALA A 130 12.04 -5.82 1.31
N ASN A 131 11.12 -6.34 2.12
CA ASN A 131 10.87 -7.78 2.25
C ASN A 131 9.72 -8.29 1.38
N VAL A 132 9.57 -7.74 0.17
CA VAL A 132 8.55 -8.16 -0.79
C VAL A 132 9.17 -8.43 -2.16
N ASP A 133 8.68 -9.48 -2.82
CA ASP A 133 8.93 -9.82 -4.22
C ASP A 133 7.58 -10.20 -4.85
N LEU A 134 6.86 -9.16 -5.30
CA LEU A 134 5.49 -9.27 -5.78
C LEU A 134 5.40 -8.85 -7.24
N ARG A 135 4.64 -9.61 -8.01
CA ARG A 135 4.33 -9.36 -9.42
C ARG A 135 2.82 -9.26 -9.59
N PHE A 136 2.35 -8.16 -10.14
CA PHE A 136 0.94 -7.90 -10.40
C PHE A 136 0.71 -7.63 -11.88
N GLU A 137 -0.16 -8.42 -12.52
CA GLU A 137 -0.79 -8.00 -13.77
C GLU A 137 -2.00 -7.12 -13.40
N SER A 138 -1.96 -5.86 -13.78
CA SER A 138 -2.96 -4.87 -13.34
C SER A 138 -3.92 -4.47 -14.45
N ARG A 139 -5.20 -4.32 -14.10
CA ARG A 139 -6.29 -3.81 -14.96
C ARG A 139 -7.18 -2.90 -14.13
N PHE A 140 -6.99 -1.60 -14.23
CA PHE A 140 -7.77 -0.62 -13.47
C PHE A 140 -8.58 0.24 -14.43
N LYS A 141 -9.89 0.38 -14.19
CA LYS A 141 -10.74 1.24 -14.99
C LYS A 141 -10.43 2.71 -14.76
N GLU A 142 -10.20 3.09 -13.50
CA GLU A 142 -9.86 4.46 -13.13
C GLU A 142 -8.86 4.49 -11.99
N VAL A 143 -7.85 5.36 -12.12
CA VAL A 143 -6.85 5.64 -11.10
C VAL A 143 -6.83 7.12 -10.83
N LEU A 144 -7.09 7.52 -9.59
CA LEU A 144 -7.02 8.90 -9.12
C LEU A 144 -5.62 9.16 -8.53
N TYR A 145 -4.90 10.10 -9.11
CA TYR A 145 -3.62 10.55 -8.59
C TYR A 145 -3.50 12.06 -8.64
N LYS A 146 -3.34 12.70 -7.49
CA LYS A 146 -3.46 14.16 -7.33
C LYS A 146 -4.81 14.63 -7.86
N THR A 147 -4.82 15.49 -8.86
CA THR A 147 -6.03 16.00 -9.54
C THR A 147 -6.33 15.28 -10.86
N TYR A 148 -5.54 14.26 -11.18
CA TYR A 148 -5.69 13.53 -12.44
C TYR A 148 -6.57 12.29 -12.25
N SER A 149 -7.47 12.07 -13.19
CA SER A 149 -8.19 10.81 -13.41
C SER A 149 -7.57 10.13 -14.63
N ILE A 150 -6.95 8.99 -14.42
CA ILE A 150 -6.29 8.18 -15.44
C ILE A 150 -7.16 6.95 -15.67
N LYS A 151 -7.58 6.71 -16.91
CA LYS A 151 -8.52 5.64 -17.24
C LYS A 151 -7.83 4.49 -17.98
N GLU A 152 -8.46 3.31 -17.89
CA GLU A 152 -8.05 2.09 -18.60
C GLU A 152 -6.55 1.78 -18.40
N VAL A 153 -6.11 1.83 -17.15
CA VAL A 153 -4.72 1.54 -16.80
C VAL A 153 -4.49 0.04 -16.82
N ARG A 154 -3.54 -0.39 -17.62
CA ARG A 154 -3.13 -1.80 -17.72
C ARG A 154 -1.61 -1.88 -17.75
N GLY A 155 -1.07 -2.88 -17.10
CA GLY A 155 0.38 -3.09 -17.10
C GLY A 155 0.84 -4.10 -16.10
N LEU A 156 2.13 -4.31 -16.07
CA LEU A 156 2.80 -5.16 -15.12
C LEU A 156 3.44 -4.29 -14.04
N ILE A 157 3.10 -4.56 -12.80
CA ILE A 157 3.68 -3.94 -11.61
C ILE A 157 4.56 -4.97 -10.92
N THR A 158 5.80 -4.65 -10.66
CA THR A 158 6.69 -5.47 -9.83
C THR A 158 7.19 -4.65 -8.65
N VAL A 159 7.18 -5.27 -7.48
CA VAL A 159 7.70 -4.69 -6.23
C VAL A 159 8.76 -5.61 -5.71
N LYS A 160 10.01 -5.19 -5.75
CA LYS A 160 11.15 -5.99 -5.32
C LYS A 160 12.31 -5.10 -4.91
N ASP A 161 13.03 -5.50 -3.84
CA ASP A 161 14.26 -4.83 -3.39
C ASP A 161 14.10 -3.30 -3.21
N GLN A 162 12.97 -2.87 -2.63
CA GLN A 162 12.59 -1.45 -2.46
C GLN A 162 12.39 -0.69 -3.79
N VAL A 163 12.21 -1.40 -4.88
CA VAL A 163 11.92 -0.84 -6.20
C VAL A 163 10.51 -1.21 -6.63
N LEU A 164 9.74 -0.21 -7.00
CA LEU A 164 8.46 -0.35 -7.68
C LEU A 164 8.68 -0.09 -9.17
N ASN A 165 8.40 -1.10 -9.99
CA ASN A 165 8.50 -1.02 -11.44
C ASN A 165 7.11 -1.15 -12.06
N LEU A 166 6.73 -0.19 -12.89
CA LEU A 166 5.52 -0.21 -13.69
C LEU A 166 5.95 -0.34 -15.16
N SER A 167 5.80 -1.51 -15.73
CA SER A 167 6.22 -1.80 -17.09
C SER A 167 5.03 -2.10 -18.01
N ALA A 168 5.20 -1.83 -19.30
CA ALA A 168 4.15 -1.96 -20.30
C ALA A 168 2.85 -1.24 -19.90
N LEU A 169 2.96 -0.14 -19.16
CA LEU A 169 1.83 0.63 -18.66
C LEU A 169 1.13 1.31 -19.83
N GLN A 170 -0.10 0.90 -20.08
CA GLN A 170 -1.00 1.52 -21.06
C GLN A 170 -2.08 2.26 -20.28
N MET A 171 -2.40 3.47 -20.68
CA MET A 171 -3.40 4.29 -20.04
C MET A 171 -4.04 5.26 -21.01
N ASN A 172 -5.30 5.61 -20.76
CA ASN A 172 -6.03 6.65 -21.46
C ASN A 172 -6.13 7.88 -20.58
N THR A 173 -5.70 9.01 -21.08
CA THR A 173 -5.94 10.31 -20.48
C THR A 173 -6.94 11.09 -21.35
N MET A 174 -7.44 12.22 -20.86
CA MET A 174 -8.37 13.06 -21.62
C MET A 174 -7.83 13.53 -22.98
N ALA A 175 -6.51 13.47 -23.18
CA ALA A 175 -5.85 14.02 -24.37
C ALA A 175 -5.16 12.96 -25.25
N ALA A 176 -4.82 11.77 -24.74
CA ALA A 176 -4.05 10.78 -25.50
C ALA A 176 -4.04 9.39 -24.84
N ASN A 177 -3.80 8.39 -25.68
CA ASN A 177 -3.36 7.06 -25.24
C ASN A 177 -1.84 7.12 -24.99
N MET A 178 -1.42 6.65 -23.85
CA MET A 178 -0.01 6.63 -23.47
C MET A 178 0.45 5.20 -23.18
N ALA A 179 1.69 4.90 -23.57
CA ALA A 179 2.40 3.71 -23.12
C ALA A 179 3.72 4.15 -22.49
N THR A 180 4.02 3.68 -21.30
CA THR A 180 5.22 4.10 -20.56
C THR A 180 5.73 3.00 -19.64
N THR A 181 6.96 3.19 -19.18
CA THR A 181 7.56 2.41 -18.09
C THR A 181 8.04 3.40 -17.04
N VAL A 182 7.72 3.11 -15.79
CA VAL A 182 8.10 3.95 -14.65
C VAL A 182 8.82 3.08 -13.63
N THR A 183 9.95 3.55 -13.14
CA THR A 183 10.69 2.92 -12.04
C THR A 183 10.78 3.91 -10.89
N TYR A 184 10.40 3.47 -9.72
CA TYR A 184 10.51 4.23 -8.48
C TYR A 184 11.30 3.40 -7.47
N ALA A 185 12.40 3.96 -6.95
CA ALA A 185 13.21 3.37 -5.90
C ALA A 185 13.13 4.25 -4.65
N SER A 186 12.79 3.63 -3.51
CA SER A 186 12.89 4.28 -2.21
C SER A 186 14.18 3.81 -1.54
N LYS A 187 15.08 4.75 -1.24
CA LYS A 187 16.28 4.48 -0.43
C LYS A 187 16.07 5.00 0.98
#